data_e9aa91c7b38196f9bd499f366fd8c664
#
_entry.id   e9aa91c7b38196f9bd499f366fd8c664
#
_cell.length_a   1.000
_cell.length_b   1.000
_cell.length_c   1.000
_cell.angle_alpha   90.00
_cell.angle_beta   90.00
_cell.angle_gamma   90.00
#
_symmetry.space_group_name_H-M   'P 1'
#
loop_
_entity.id
_entity.type
_entity.pdbx_description
1 polymer ?
#
loop_
_entity_poly.entity_id
_entity_poly.type
_entity_poly.pdbx_seq_one_letter_code
_entity_poly.pdbx_strand_id
1 'polypeptide(L)'
;GIVQSISDYFYMVRLRSNWEAEYNRVVAENMELASVVARNAELEKQLSQFTNMQEEIVTNANMNPLTAQVIAREQGTYFSVFTVNKGSRDGVEPYMAVTISGALVGFTETVYDTSCTVRTIIDSDASIAGMIQSSRDQGIVSGTLGVDGTALCRMYYLPDDSLPRPGDQVVTSGVGFSFPKGIPIGTVRESTRGMEGRSEERRVG
;
A
#
# COMPACT_ATOMS: atom_id res chain seq x y z
N GLY A 1 25.04 -63.14 -35.38
CA GLY A 1 24.22 -62.35 -36.13
C GLY A 1 22.92 -61.82 -35.54
N ILE A 2 21.87 -62.60 -35.35
CA ILE A 2 20.51 -62.11 -35.02
C ILE A 2 20.43 -61.57 -33.58
N VAL A 3 21.12 -62.20 -32.63
CA VAL A 3 21.07 -61.74 -31.16
C VAL A 3 21.77 -60.44 -30.97
N GLN A 4 22.85 -60.13 -31.66
CA GLN A 4 23.52 -58.82 -31.58
C GLN A 4 22.67 -57.70 -32.17
N SER A 5 21.98 -57.90 -33.26
CA SER A 5 21.06 -56.93 -33.87
C SER A 5 19.87 -56.56 -32.94
N ILE A 6 19.36 -57.54 -32.20
CA ILE A 6 18.27 -57.32 -31.25
C ILE A 6 18.80 -56.49 -30.02
N SER A 7 19.99 -56.81 -29.52
CA SER A 7 20.62 -56.06 -28.41
C SER A 7 20.89 -54.61 -28.80
N ASP A 8 21.42 -54.38 -30.00
CA ASP A 8 21.71 -53.03 -30.51
C ASP A 8 20.43 -52.22 -30.74
N TYR A 9 19.34 -52.87 -31.18
CA TYR A 9 18.04 -52.21 -31.32
C TYR A 9 17.47 -51.79 -29.96
N PHE A 10 17.49 -52.65 -28.95
CA PHE A 10 17.04 -52.30 -27.60
C PHE A 10 17.89 -51.20 -26.95
N TYR A 11 19.21 -51.20 -27.20
CA TYR A 11 20.10 -50.13 -26.71
C TYR A 11 19.78 -48.79 -27.37
N MET A 12 19.53 -48.75 -28.65
CA MET A 12 19.14 -47.55 -29.40
C MET A 12 17.77 -47.01 -28.98
N VAL A 13 16.79 -47.87 -28.75
CA VAL A 13 15.46 -47.46 -28.23
C VAL A 13 15.57 -46.89 -26.84
N ARG A 14 16.39 -47.45 -25.96
CA ARG A 14 16.60 -46.96 -24.59
C ARG A 14 17.34 -45.63 -24.58
N LEU A 15 18.33 -45.42 -25.42
CA LEU A 15 19.01 -44.15 -25.60
C LEU A 15 18.00 -43.06 -26.06
N ARG A 16 17.19 -43.37 -27.07
CA ARG A 16 16.21 -42.42 -27.61
C ARG A 16 15.17 -42.00 -26.56
N SER A 17 14.66 -42.94 -25.76
CA SER A 17 13.70 -42.63 -24.71
C SER A 17 14.31 -41.75 -23.61
N ASN A 18 15.59 -41.94 -23.26
CA ASN A 18 16.29 -41.10 -22.30
C ASN A 18 16.51 -39.67 -22.83
N TRP A 19 16.83 -39.53 -24.12
CA TRP A 19 16.98 -38.23 -24.76
C TRP A 19 15.66 -37.43 -24.81
N GLU A 20 14.56 -38.10 -25.14
CA GLU A 20 13.23 -37.45 -25.14
C GLU A 20 12.80 -37.01 -23.74
N ALA A 21 13.06 -37.81 -22.72
CA ALA A 21 12.76 -37.46 -21.33
C ALA A 21 13.59 -36.26 -20.85
N GLU A 22 14.90 -36.27 -21.17
CA GLU A 22 15.81 -35.17 -20.81
C GLU A 22 15.46 -33.88 -21.56
N TYR A 23 15.16 -33.96 -22.86
CA TYR A 23 14.72 -32.84 -23.66
C TYR A 23 13.43 -32.22 -23.12
N ASN A 24 12.42 -33.02 -22.80
CA ASN A 24 11.17 -32.55 -22.23
C ASN A 24 11.36 -31.91 -20.86
N ARG A 25 12.29 -32.42 -20.02
CA ARG A 25 12.65 -31.83 -18.74
C ARG A 25 13.27 -30.44 -18.92
N VAL A 26 14.25 -30.32 -19.82
CA VAL A 26 14.91 -29.03 -20.11
C VAL A 26 13.94 -28.01 -20.70
N VAL A 27 13.03 -28.43 -21.57
CA VAL A 27 11.99 -27.56 -22.12
C VAL A 27 11.04 -27.08 -21.04
N ALA A 28 10.60 -27.96 -20.14
CA ALA A 28 9.74 -27.57 -19.01
C ALA A 28 10.43 -26.59 -18.06
N GLU A 29 11.70 -26.83 -17.72
CA GLU A 29 12.51 -25.96 -16.89
C GLU A 29 12.73 -24.58 -17.53
N ASN A 30 12.99 -24.54 -18.83
CA ASN A 30 13.10 -23.27 -19.58
C ASN A 30 11.78 -22.50 -19.62
N MET A 31 10.64 -23.18 -19.74
CA MET A 31 9.32 -22.54 -19.67
C MET A 31 9.05 -21.95 -18.27
N GLU A 32 9.40 -22.67 -17.22
CA GLU A 32 9.28 -22.20 -15.86
C GLU A 32 10.18 -20.98 -15.61
N LEU A 33 11.44 -21.03 -16.02
CA LEU A 33 12.39 -19.90 -15.94
C LEU A 33 11.87 -18.69 -16.72
N ALA A 34 11.35 -18.88 -17.91
CA ALA A 34 10.77 -17.79 -18.70
C ALA A 34 9.57 -17.16 -18.00
N SER A 35 8.72 -17.93 -17.33
CA SER A 35 7.60 -17.43 -16.55
C SER A 35 8.05 -16.62 -15.34
N VAL A 36 9.09 -17.06 -14.63
CA VAL A 36 9.69 -16.36 -13.49
C VAL A 36 10.32 -15.04 -13.93
N VAL A 37 11.05 -15.05 -15.05
CA VAL A 37 11.65 -13.83 -15.63
C VAL A 37 10.57 -12.81 -16.02
N ALA A 38 9.50 -13.25 -16.67
CA ALA A 38 8.38 -12.39 -17.03
C ALA A 38 7.69 -11.78 -15.79
N ARG A 39 7.51 -12.58 -14.74
CA ARG A 39 6.93 -12.12 -13.47
C ARG A 39 7.83 -11.13 -12.74
N ASN A 40 9.15 -11.36 -12.75
CA ASN A 40 10.11 -10.42 -12.17
C ASN A 40 10.10 -9.08 -12.92
N ALA A 41 10.08 -9.10 -14.25
CA ALA A 41 10.00 -7.89 -15.06
C ALA A 41 8.71 -7.08 -14.79
N GLU A 42 7.58 -7.75 -14.60
CA GLU A 42 6.32 -7.09 -14.23
C GLU A 42 6.38 -6.49 -12.82
N LEU A 43 6.96 -7.20 -11.85
CA LEU A 43 7.16 -6.68 -10.49
C LEU A 43 8.11 -5.48 -10.47
N GLU A 44 9.20 -5.53 -11.23
CA GLU A 44 10.14 -4.39 -11.37
C GLU A 44 9.44 -3.17 -11.98
N LYS A 45 8.60 -3.38 -12.99
CA LYS A 45 7.80 -2.31 -13.59
C LYS A 45 6.82 -1.70 -12.59
N GLN A 46 6.12 -2.52 -11.81
CA GLN A 46 5.23 -2.04 -10.75
C GLN A 46 6.02 -1.27 -9.68
N LEU A 47 7.18 -1.78 -9.26
CA LEU A 47 8.05 -1.12 -8.31
C LEU A 47 8.52 0.25 -8.83
N SER A 48 8.93 0.34 -10.09
CA SER A 48 9.35 1.60 -10.71
C SER A 48 8.21 2.62 -10.79
N GLN A 49 6.99 2.18 -11.09
CA GLN A 49 5.81 3.03 -11.08
C GLN A 49 5.53 3.59 -9.67
N PHE A 50 5.64 2.76 -8.63
CA PHE A 50 5.51 3.21 -7.23
C PHE A 50 6.62 4.18 -6.85
N THR A 51 7.86 3.92 -7.24
CA THR A 51 9.01 4.80 -6.94
C THR A 51 8.86 6.16 -7.62
N ASN A 52 8.44 6.20 -8.88
CA ASN A 52 8.21 7.45 -9.61
C ASN A 52 7.07 8.28 -8.98
N MET A 53 6.00 7.62 -8.53
CA MET A 53 4.93 8.30 -7.77
C MET A 53 5.43 8.87 -6.44
N GLN A 54 6.34 8.16 -5.74
CA GLN A 54 6.98 8.68 -4.52
C GLN A 54 7.86 9.90 -4.79
N GLU A 55 8.67 9.86 -5.83
CA GLU A 55 9.54 11.00 -6.20
C GLU A 55 8.72 12.24 -6.57
N GLU A 56 7.59 12.09 -7.25
CA GLU A 56 6.71 13.20 -7.61
C GLU A 56 6.05 13.83 -6.37
N ILE A 57 5.67 13.03 -5.38
CA ILE A 57 5.12 13.52 -4.11
C ILE A 57 6.18 14.24 -3.28
N VAL A 58 7.39 13.68 -3.19
CA VAL A 58 8.50 14.27 -2.43
C VAL A 58 9.00 15.55 -3.09
N THR A 59 9.06 15.61 -4.43
CA THR A 59 9.54 16.77 -5.17
C THR A 59 8.59 17.98 -5.04
N ASN A 60 7.29 17.74 -4.92
CA ASN A 60 6.28 18.80 -4.79
C ASN A 60 6.14 19.38 -3.38
N ALA A 61 6.76 18.82 -2.35
CA ALA A 61 6.47 19.15 -0.97
C ALA A 61 7.65 19.68 -0.14
N ASN A 62 8.81 19.96 -0.63
CA ASN A 62 9.97 20.36 0.21
C ASN A 62 10.13 19.48 1.49
N MET A 63 9.85 18.20 1.38
CA MET A 63 9.87 17.28 2.52
C MET A 63 11.25 16.63 2.64
N ASN A 64 11.80 16.62 3.85
CA ASN A 64 12.95 15.80 4.20
C ASN A 64 12.44 14.48 4.82
N PRO A 65 12.30 13.39 4.06
CA PRO A 65 11.78 12.15 4.59
C PRO A 65 12.79 11.51 5.55
N LEU A 66 12.30 11.13 6.73
CA LEU A 66 13.06 10.39 7.74
C LEU A 66 12.60 8.94 7.73
N THR A 67 13.52 8.01 7.46
CA THR A 67 13.23 6.57 7.51
C THR A 67 13.25 6.07 8.95
N ALA A 68 12.20 5.36 9.36
CA ALA A 68 12.04 4.78 10.69
C ALA A 68 11.67 3.31 10.62
N GLN A 69 11.95 2.57 11.70
CA GLN A 69 11.59 1.16 11.85
C GLN A 69 10.56 1.00 12.98
N VAL A 70 9.57 0.16 12.77
CA VAL A 70 8.60 -0.22 13.80
C VAL A 70 9.29 -1.12 14.82
N ILE A 71 9.33 -0.69 16.09
CA ILE A 71 9.98 -1.41 17.20
C ILE A 71 8.99 -2.01 18.20
N ALA A 72 7.76 -1.52 18.24
CA ALA A 72 6.69 -2.05 19.08
C ALA A 72 5.32 -1.84 18.45
N ARG A 73 4.37 -2.68 18.83
CA ARG A 73 2.95 -2.59 18.43
C ARG A 73 2.11 -2.81 19.67
N GLU A 74 1.01 -2.08 19.80
CA GLU A 74 0.03 -2.38 20.83
C GLU A 74 -0.58 -3.78 20.61
N GLN A 75 -0.73 -4.52 21.72
CA GLN A 75 -1.39 -5.84 21.70
C GLN A 75 -2.91 -5.63 21.62
N GLY A 76 -3.47 -5.87 20.46
CA GLY A 76 -4.90 -5.80 20.19
C GLY A 76 -5.23 -6.41 18.83
N THR A 77 -6.51 -6.62 18.58
CA THR A 77 -6.99 -7.20 17.31
C THR A 77 -6.74 -6.28 16.12
N TYR A 78 -6.42 -5.01 16.37
CA TYR A 78 -6.30 -3.96 15.38
C TYR A 78 -5.07 -3.08 15.66
N PHE A 79 -4.34 -2.74 14.60
CA PHE A 79 -3.12 -1.92 14.68
C PHE A 79 -3.47 -0.42 14.69
N SER A 80 -4.05 0.07 15.78
CA SER A 80 -4.39 1.49 15.92
C SER A 80 -3.18 2.36 16.23
N VAL A 81 -2.24 1.83 17.02
CA VAL A 81 -1.02 2.54 17.43
C VAL A 81 0.20 1.63 17.34
N PHE A 82 1.31 2.15 16.86
CA PHE A 82 2.61 1.47 16.88
C PHE A 82 3.74 2.45 17.21
N THR A 83 4.89 1.93 17.64
CA THR A 83 6.07 2.72 18.03
C THR A 83 7.17 2.55 17.01
N VAL A 84 7.85 3.64 16.66
CA VAL A 84 9.01 3.65 15.77
C VAL A 84 10.27 4.14 16.50
N ASN A 85 11.46 3.77 15.97
CA ASN A 85 12.78 4.06 16.53
C ASN A 85 13.33 5.44 16.16
N LYS A 86 12.46 6.45 15.99
CA LYS A 86 12.83 7.83 15.71
C LYS A 86 12.06 8.76 16.63
N GLY A 87 12.75 9.77 17.15
CA GLY A 87 12.20 10.68 18.15
C GLY A 87 12.65 12.13 17.97
N SER A 88 12.52 12.93 19.02
CA SER A 88 12.85 14.36 18.98
C SER A 88 14.31 14.64 18.63
N ARG A 89 15.23 13.74 18.99
CA ARG A 89 16.66 13.86 18.61
C ARG A 89 16.88 13.70 17.10
N ASP A 90 15.98 13.04 16.40
CA ASP A 90 16.01 12.87 14.94
C ASP A 90 15.22 13.96 14.20
N GLY A 91 14.64 14.92 14.94
CA GLY A 91 13.80 16.00 14.38
C GLY A 91 12.34 15.63 14.21
N VAL A 92 11.87 14.56 14.87
CA VAL A 92 10.45 14.18 14.86
C VAL A 92 9.67 15.10 15.81
N GLU A 93 8.54 15.60 15.33
CA GLU A 93 7.57 16.40 16.06
C GLU A 93 6.21 15.70 16.07
N PRO A 94 5.31 16.04 17.02
CA PRO A 94 3.92 15.56 16.99
C PRO A 94 3.20 15.99 15.71
N TYR A 95 2.26 15.16 15.26
CA TYR A 95 1.43 15.37 14.06
C TYR A 95 2.20 15.39 12.72
N MET A 96 3.39 14.82 12.64
CA MET A 96 4.05 14.59 11.37
C MET A 96 3.42 13.40 10.64
N ALA A 97 3.29 13.53 9.31
CA ALA A 97 2.77 12.46 8.46
C ALA A 97 3.71 11.24 8.45
N VAL A 98 3.16 10.06 8.60
CA VAL A 98 3.86 8.79 8.44
C VAL A 98 3.32 8.07 7.22
N THR A 99 4.22 7.73 6.28
CA THR A 99 3.85 7.12 5.00
C THR A 99 4.54 5.78 4.81
N ILE A 100 3.88 4.90 4.06
CA ILE A 100 4.48 3.66 3.51
C ILE A 100 4.21 3.68 2.02
N SER A 101 5.26 3.52 1.22
CA SER A 101 5.17 3.57 -0.24
C SER A 101 4.44 4.81 -0.78
N GLY A 102 4.66 5.96 -0.12
CA GLY A 102 4.06 7.24 -0.50
C GLY A 102 2.61 7.45 -0.04
N ALA A 103 1.93 6.45 0.49
CA ALA A 103 0.59 6.58 1.03
C ALA A 103 0.61 6.87 2.54
N LEU A 104 -0.30 7.72 3.00
CA LEU A 104 -0.45 8.05 4.41
C LEU A 104 -0.98 6.83 5.18
N VAL A 105 -0.28 6.42 6.21
CA VAL A 105 -0.70 5.33 7.11
C VAL A 105 -1.00 5.80 8.52
N GLY A 106 -0.50 6.98 8.90
CA GLY A 106 -0.70 7.51 10.24
C GLY A 106 0.00 8.85 10.45
N PHE A 107 0.08 9.25 11.69
CA PHE A 107 0.79 10.44 12.12
C PHE A 107 1.42 10.22 13.49
N THR A 108 2.50 10.95 13.77
CA THR A 108 3.19 10.93 15.06
C THR A 108 2.28 11.56 16.13
N GLU A 109 2.08 10.88 17.23
CA GLU A 109 1.22 11.33 18.32
C GLU A 109 2.05 11.76 19.53
N THR A 110 2.74 10.83 20.17
CA THR A 110 3.60 11.13 21.32
C THR A 110 5.06 10.93 20.91
N VAL A 111 5.87 11.95 21.11
CA VAL A 111 7.29 11.94 20.73
C VAL A 111 8.16 11.92 21.96
N TYR A 112 9.04 10.92 22.03
CA TYR A 112 10.11 10.78 23.04
C TYR A 112 11.47 11.10 22.41
N ASP A 113 12.53 11.05 23.19
CA ASP A 113 13.89 11.38 22.74
C ASP A 113 14.36 10.54 21.53
N THR A 114 14.13 9.23 21.56
CA THR A 114 14.66 8.26 20.57
C THR A 114 13.57 7.42 19.90
N SER A 115 12.30 7.67 20.22
CA SER A 115 11.17 6.94 19.67
C SER A 115 9.94 7.83 19.60
N CYS A 116 8.93 7.45 18.84
CA CYS A 116 7.62 8.07 18.88
C CYS A 116 6.52 7.03 18.65
N THR A 117 5.33 7.32 19.17
CA THR A 117 4.12 6.56 18.83
C THR A 117 3.47 7.16 17.60
N VAL A 118 2.95 6.28 16.75
CA VAL A 118 2.24 6.63 15.53
C VAL A 118 0.81 6.11 15.64
N ARG A 119 -0.16 7.00 15.50
CA ARG A 119 -1.58 6.65 15.38
C ARG A 119 -1.91 6.41 13.91
N THR A 120 -2.57 5.30 13.62
CA THR A 120 -2.96 4.97 12.25
C THR A 120 -4.20 5.73 11.80
N ILE A 121 -4.35 5.94 10.49
CA ILE A 121 -5.52 6.65 9.92
C ILE A 121 -6.83 5.87 10.05
N ILE A 122 -6.75 4.55 10.28
CA ILE A 122 -7.93 3.68 10.45
C ILE A 122 -8.51 3.73 11.86
N ASP A 123 -7.79 4.31 12.82
CA ASP A 123 -8.29 4.53 14.19
C ASP A 123 -9.43 5.55 14.19
N SER A 124 -10.50 5.31 14.96
CA SER A 124 -11.65 6.21 15.05
C SER A 124 -11.31 7.59 15.63
N ASP A 125 -10.24 7.69 16.42
CA ASP A 125 -9.75 8.93 16.98
C ASP A 125 -8.87 9.73 15.99
N ALA A 126 -8.51 9.14 14.86
CA ALA A 126 -7.79 9.83 13.79
C ALA A 126 -8.74 10.74 13.02
N SER A 127 -8.35 12.00 12.83
CA SER A 127 -9.08 12.99 12.05
C SER A 127 -8.11 13.76 11.17
N ILE A 128 -8.25 13.62 9.86
CA ILE A 128 -7.30 14.16 8.88
C ILE A 128 -8.06 14.98 7.85
N ALA A 129 -7.60 16.20 7.61
CA ALA A 129 -8.15 17.03 6.54
C ALA A 129 -7.80 16.45 5.18
N GLY A 130 -8.80 15.91 4.50
CA GLY A 130 -8.69 15.26 3.19
C GLY A 130 -9.32 16.08 2.08
N MET A 131 -8.94 15.77 0.85
CA MET A 131 -9.47 16.40 -0.36
C MET A 131 -9.63 15.34 -1.44
N ILE A 132 -10.74 15.35 -2.14
CA ILE A 132 -10.95 14.54 -3.34
C ILE A 132 -10.16 15.18 -4.47
N GLN A 133 -9.27 14.43 -5.09
CA GLN A 133 -8.34 14.99 -6.08
C GLN A 133 -9.05 15.50 -7.33
N SER A 134 -10.11 14.81 -7.77
CA SER A 134 -10.86 15.14 -9.00
C SER A 134 -11.71 16.40 -8.87
N SER A 135 -12.52 16.50 -7.81
CA SER A 135 -13.45 17.62 -7.60
C SER A 135 -12.88 18.76 -6.75
N ARG A 136 -11.78 18.51 -6.02
CA ARG A 136 -11.18 19.41 -5.04
C ARG A 136 -12.02 19.65 -3.78
N ASP A 137 -13.08 18.90 -3.59
CA ASP A 137 -13.90 18.97 -2.41
C ASP A 137 -13.11 18.52 -1.18
N GLN A 138 -13.25 19.27 -0.10
CA GLN A 138 -12.54 19.05 1.15
C GLN A 138 -13.48 18.48 2.20
N GLY A 139 -12.96 17.64 3.06
CA GLY A 139 -13.66 17.06 4.17
C GLY A 139 -12.70 16.51 5.22
N ILE A 140 -13.25 15.85 6.21
CA ILE A 140 -12.48 15.19 7.27
C ILE A 140 -12.52 13.68 7.06
N VAL A 141 -11.35 13.07 6.97
CA VAL A 141 -11.18 11.62 6.92
C VAL A 141 -10.94 11.11 8.34
N SER A 142 -11.75 10.17 8.78
CA SER A 142 -11.64 9.52 10.08
C SER A 142 -11.69 8.00 9.92
N GLY A 143 -10.95 7.28 10.75
CA GLY A 143 -10.98 5.82 10.78
C GLY A 143 -12.29 5.28 11.33
N THR A 144 -12.60 4.02 11.02
CA THR A 144 -13.83 3.34 11.49
C THR A 144 -13.53 2.20 12.46
N LEU A 145 -12.28 1.95 12.76
CA LEU A 145 -11.81 0.79 13.51
C LEU A 145 -12.46 0.66 14.89
N GLY A 146 -12.65 1.74 15.59
CA GLY A 146 -13.30 1.76 16.92
C GLY A 146 -14.82 1.82 16.87
N VAL A 147 -15.44 1.99 15.70
CA VAL A 147 -16.90 2.19 15.54
C VAL A 147 -17.57 0.95 14.98
N ASP A 148 -17.12 0.45 13.84
CA ASP A 148 -17.71 -0.69 13.16
C ASP A 148 -16.78 -1.90 13.02
N GLY A 149 -15.54 -1.76 13.55
CA GLY A 149 -14.53 -2.82 13.51
C GLY A 149 -13.92 -3.07 12.13
N THR A 150 -14.19 -2.21 11.16
CA THR A 150 -13.59 -2.30 9.82
C THR A 150 -12.31 -1.45 9.75
N ALA A 151 -11.28 -1.94 9.05
CA ALA A 151 -10.06 -1.20 8.80
C ALA A 151 -10.23 -0.24 7.60
N LEU A 152 -11.25 0.60 7.65
CA LEU A 152 -11.58 1.58 6.62
C LEU A 152 -11.58 2.99 7.19
N CYS A 153 -11.60 3.98 6.32
CA CYS A 153 -11.82 5.37 6.67
C CYS A 153 -13.14 5.86 6.09
N ARG A 154 -13.73 6.85 6.74
CA ARG A 154 -14.91 7.56 6.27
C ARG A 154 -14.57 9.03 6.11
N MET A 155 -15.09 9.65 5.07
CA MET A 155 -14.92 11.08 4.83
C MET A 155 -16.24 11.81 5.11
N TYR A 156 -16.16 12.82 5.96
CA TYR A 156 -17.29 13.62 6.45
C TYR A 156 -17.16 15.08 6.01
N TYR A 157 -18.24 15.84 6.16
CA TYR A 157 -18.27 17.30 5.93
C TYR A 157 -17.91 17.71 4.50
N LEU A 158 -18.25 16.86 3.52
CA LEU A 158 -18.15 17.25 2.12
C LEU A 158 -19.27 18.23 1.76
N PRO A 159 -19.07 19.13 0.76
CA PRO A 159 -20.14 20.00 0.25
C PRO A 159 -21.35 19.18 -0.21
N ASP A 160 -22.54 19.75 -0.08
CA ASP A 160 -23.82 19.08 -0.41
C ASP A 160 -23.94 18.71 -1.90
N ASP A 161 -23.26 19.44 -2.76
CA ASP A 161 -23.18 19.21 -4.21
C ASP A 161 -22.03 18.28 -4.61
N SER A 162 -21.21 17.85 -3.66
CA SER A 162 -20.11 16.92 -3.89
C SER A 162 -20.63 15.54 -4.27
N LEU A 163 -20.14 14.98 -5.37
CA LEU A 163 -20.51 13.66 -5.90
C LEU A 163 -19.25 12.81 -6.14
N PRO A 164 -18.55 12.36 -5.09
CA PRO A 164 -17.41 11.46 -5.25
C PRO A 164 -17.85 10.16 -5.90
N ARG A 165 -17.01 9.69 -6.81
CA ARG A 165 -17.24 8.44 -7.54
C ARG A 165 -16.33 7.34 -6.99
N PRO A 166 -16.76 6.08 -7.00
CA PRO A 166 -15.87 4.97 -6.75
C PRO A 166 -14.63 5.05 -7.65
N GLY A 167 -13.44 4.96 -7.04
CA GLY A 167 -12.15 5.11 -7.72
C GLY A 167 -11.54 6.52 -7.65
N ASP A 168 -12.27 7.55 -7.19
CA ASP A 168 -11.68 8.87 -6.96
C ASP A 168 -10.60 8.79 -5.87
N GLN A 169 -9.47 9.45 -6.10
CA GLN A 169 -8.39 9.51 -5.12
C GLN A 169 -8.66 10.56 -4.05
N VAL A 170 -8.38 10.18 -2.81
CA VAL A 170 -8.42 11.07 -1.63
C VAL A 170 -6.98 11.33 -1.19
N VAL A 171 -6.63 12.60 -1.07
CA VAL A 171 -5.30 13.07 -0.65
C VAL A 171 -5.42 14.02 0.54
N THR A 172 -4.31 14.29 1.24
CA THR A 172 -4.28 15.32 2.28
C THR A 172 -4.54 16.70 1.67
N SER A 173 -5.39 17.52 2.32
CA SER A 173 -5.76 18.85 1.81
C SER A 173 -4.69 19.92 2.07
N GLY A 174 -3.79 19.69 3.03
CA GLY A 174 -2.84 20.69 3.53
C GLY A 174 -3.47 21.75 4.42
N VAL A 175 -4.75 21.61 4.80
CA VAL A 175 -5.44 22.50 5.72
C VAL A 175 -5.37 21.92 7.14
N GLY A 176 -5.12 22.78 8.15
CA GLY A 176 -4.98 22.36 9.55
C GLY A 176 -3.56 21.92 9.89
N PHE A 177 -3.43 20.99 10.83
CA PHE A 177 -2.13 20.58 11.35
C PHE A 177 -1.25 19.89 10.31
N SER A 178 -0.02 20.34 10.20
CA SER A 178 1.24 19.69 9.80
C SER A 178 1.26 18.66 8.64
N PHE A 179 0.17 18.29 8.02
CA PHE A 179 0.22 17.39 6.87
C PHE A 179 0.46 18.17 5.58
N PRO A 180 1.56 17.91 4.86
CA PRO A 180 1.74 18.46 3.52
C PRO A 180 0.56 18.08 2.63
N LYS A 181 0.19 18.98 1.72
CA LYS A 181 -0.88 18.75 0.76
C LYS A 181 -0.48 17.69 -0.26
N GLY A 182 -1.41 16.80 -0.60
CA GLY A 182 -1.26 15.90 -1.72
C GLY A 182 -0.76 14.49 -1.37
N ILE A 183 -0.57 14.16 -0.08
CA ILE A 183 -0.22 12.79 0.32
C ILE A 183 -1.44 11.90 0.09
N PRO A 184 -1.35 10.81 -0.69
CA PRO A 184 -2.44 9.86 -0.88
C PRO A 184 -2.91 9.25 0.44
N ILE A 185 -4.22 9.24 0.67
CA ILE A 185 -4.87 8.59 1.81
C ILE A 185 -5.47 7.26 1.35
N GLY A 186 -6.15 7.25 0.19
CA GLY A 186 -6.79 6.08 -0.36
C GLY A 186 -7.73 6.42 -1.52
N THR A 187 -8.63 5.49 -1.86
CA THR A 187 -9.61 5.67 -2.93
C THR A 187 -11.02 5.52 -2.41
N VAL A 188 -11.95 6.27 -2.99
CA VAL A 188 -13.37 6.17 -2.67
C VAL A 188 -13.88 4.78 -3.11
N ARG A 189 -14.41 4.01 -2.18
CA ARG A 189 -15.06 2.72 -2.46
C ARG A 189 -16.53 2.88 -2.78
N GLU A 190 -17.24 3.62 -1.93
CA GLU A 190 -18.66 3.90 -2.08
C GLU A 190 -18.96 5.30 -1.57
N SER A 191 -20.02 5.90 -2.11
CA SER A 191 -20.51 7.21 -1.72
C SER A 191 -21.99 7.09 -1.44
N THR A 192 -22.39 7.35 -0.19
CA THR A 192 -23.78 7.33 0.25
C THR A 192 -24.18 8.75 0.66
N ARG A 193 -25.27 9.28 0.13
CA ARG A 193 -25.85 10.53 0.64
C ARG A 193 -26.51 10.26 1.98
N GLY A 194 -26.12 11.00 3.01
CA GLY A 194 -26.82 11.02 4.29
C GLY A 194 -28.26 11.56 4.08
N MET A 195 -29.24 10.89 4.63
CA MET A 195 -30.59 11.43 4.72
C MET A 195 -30.59 12.58 5.72
N GLU A 196 -31.09 13.75 5.28
CA GLU A 196 -31.39 14.96 6.01
C GLU A 196 -30.70 15.18 7.37
N GLY A 197 -29.73 16.09 7.40
CA GLY A 197 -29.28 16.77 8.64
C GLY A 197 -28.17 16.11 9.44
N ARG A 198 -27.57 15.00 8.99
CA ARG A 198 -26.34 14.39 9.56
C ARG A 198 -25.33 14.15 8.48
N SER A 199 -24.12 14.65 8.74
CA SER A 199 -22.91 14.52 7.96
C SER A 199 -22.88 13.27 7.06
N GLU A 200 -22.72 13.51 5.75
CA GLU A 200 -22.58 12.47 4.74
C GLU A 200 -21.37 11.57 5.05
N GLU A 201 -21.64 10.28 5.13
CA GLU A 201 -20.68 9.26 5.48
C GLU A 201 -20.15 8.60 4.21
N ARG A 202 -18.83 8.65 3.98
CA ARG A 202 -18.20 8.08 2.78
C ARG A 202 -17.00 7.21 3.13
N ARG A 203 -16.96 6.01 2.61
CA ARG A 203 -15.91 5.03 2.90
C ARG A 203 -14.72 5.20 1.96
N VAL A 204 -13.54 5.34 2.53
CA VAL A 204 -12.24 5.44 1.86
C VAL A 204 -11.41 4.23 2.27
N GLY A 205 -10.83 3.54 1.32
CA GLY A 205 -10.00 2.36 1.55
C GLY A 205 -8.83 2.28 0.58
#